data_e7760ad5b54530caf9367bfe8a4590bc
#
_entry.id   e7760ad5b54530caf9367bfe8a4590bc
#
_cell.length_a   1.000
_cell.length_b   1.000
_cell.length_c   1.000
_cell.angle_alpha   90.00
_cell.angle_beta   90.00
_cell.angle_gamma   90.00
#
_symmetry.space_group_name_H-M   'P 1'
#
loop_
_entity.id
_entity.type
_entity.pdbx_description
1 polymer ?
#
loop_
_entity_poly.entity_id
_entity_poly.type
_entity_poly.pdbx_seq_one_letter_code
_entity_poly.pdbx_strand_id
1 'polypeptide(L)'
;YSPYEDITTEGNKMYEPPSRKHWLGTDNTGRDVFARLCYAFNISISFALTLTLINYVIGVLIGGAMGYFGGKFDLIFQRLIEVWSSLPMLFVIIILSSILKPSFLLLIGIYTLVNWISMTYLMRAEFYREKSRAYVAAALSMGQSNFKVMFKHILPNSLVPIITYFPFAVVALSLIHISEPTRQHWI
;
A
#
# COMPACT_ATOMS: atom_id res chain seq x y z
N TYR A 1 -18.14 -15.26 5.06
CA TYR A 1 -18.95 -14.39 5.95
C TYR A 1 -19.32 -15.22 7.17
N SER A 2 -18.80 -14.89 8.35
CA SER A 2 -19.20 -15.59 9.57
C SER A 2 -20.55 -15.05 10.03
N PRO A 3 -21.48 -15.93 10.47
CA PRO A 3 -22.76 -15.50 11.03
C PRO A 3 -22.62 -14.89 12.45
N TYR A 4 -21.43 -14.94 13.02
CA TYR A 4 -21.15 -14.42 14.37
C TYR A 4 -20.37 -13.13 14.29
N GLU A 5 -20.74 -12.14 15.08
CA GLU A 5 -19.97 -10.92 15.26
C GLU A 5 -18.70 -11.23 16.07
N ASP A 6 -17.58 -10.66 15.67
CA ASP A 6 -16.28 -10.85 16.32
C ASP A 6 -16.23 -10.27 17.76
N ILE A 7 -17.17 -9.36 18.07
CA ILE A 7 -17.24 -8.59 19.32
C ILE A 7 -18.20 -9.20 20.31
N THR A 8 -19.15 -10.04 19.87
CA THR A 8 -20.16 -10.63 20.77
C THR A 8 -19.56 -11.66 21.72
N THR A 9 -19.59 -11.34 23.00
CA THR A 9 -19.15 -12.24 24.09
C THR A 9 -20.34 -12.83 24.87
N GLU A 10 -21.55 -12.41 24.56
CA GLU A 10 -22.74 -12.81 25.29
C GLU A 10 -23.04 -14.31 25.12
N GLY A 11 -23.02 -15.04 26.23
CA GLY A 11 -23.38 -16.45 26.30
C GLY A 11 -22.33 -17.45 25.82
N ASN A 12 -21.16 -17.01 25.37
CA ASN A 12 -20.08 -17.90 24.97
C ASN A 12 -19.13 -18.18 26.12
N LYS A 13 -18.74 -19.44 26.29
CA LYS A 13 -17.70 -19.83 27.23
C LYS A 13 -16.33 -19.57 26.69
N MET A 14 -15.40 -19.18 27.56
CA MET A 14 -13.99 -19.03 27.21
C MET A 14 -13.39 -20.38 26.83
N TYR A 15 -12.54 -20.39 25.82
CA TYR A 15 -11.81 -21.58 25.35
C TYR A 15 -12.71 -22.78 25.00
N GLU A 16 -13.89 -22.55 24.43
CA GLU A 16 -14.69 -23.66 23.91
C GLU A 16 -13.95 -24.32 22.74
N PRO A 17 -13.92 -25.66 22.69
CA PRO A 17 -13.31 -26.37 21.56
C PRO A 17 -14.11 -26.17 20.27
N PRO A 18 -13.51 -26.46 19.11
CA PRO A 18 -14.20 -26.39 17.81
C PRO A 18 -15.50 -27.19 17.82
N SER A 19 -16.57 -26.56 17.34
CA SER A 19 -17.93 -27.13 17.33
C SER A 19 -18.68 -26.68 16.08
N ARG A 20 -19.88 -27.23 15.84
CA ARG A 20 -20.73 -26.76 14.72
C ARG A 20 -21.18 -25.29 14.88
N LYS A 21 -21.21 -24.79 16.12
CA LYS A 21 -21.58 -23.42 16.46
C LYS A 21 -20.36 -22.48 16.31
N HIS A 22 -19.19 -22.90 16.77
CA HIS A 22 -17.92 -22.17 16.73
C HIS A 22 -16.88 -23.02 16.03
N TRP A 23 -16.67 -22.83 14.73
CA TRP A 23 -15.83 -23.71 13.89
C TRP A 23 -14.38 -23.81 14.35
N LEU A 24 -13.81 -22.73 14.85
CA LEU A 24 -12.47 -22.69 15.44
C LEU A 24 -12.48 -22.49 16.95
N GLY A 25 -13.65 -22.71 17.60
CA GLY A 25 -13.80 -22.49 19.03
C GLY A 25 -13.86 -21.01 19.40
N THR A 26 -13.70 -20.73 20.71
CA THR A 26 -13.71 -19.39 21.27
C THR A 26 -12.37 -19.02 21.90
N ASP A 27 -12.07 -17.73 21.95
CA ASP A 27 -10.85 -17.19 22.55
C ASP A 27 -11.00 -17.04 24.10
N ASN A 28 -9.97 -16.43 24.71
CA ASN A 28 -9.95 -16.15 26.16
C ASN A 28 -11.00 -15.14 26.61
N THR A 29 -11.71 -14.50 25.72
CA THR A 29 -12.80 -13.56 25.99
C THR A 29 -14.16 -14.10 25.57
N GLY A 30 -14.22 -15.36 25.10
CA GLY A 30 -15.45 -16.00 24.63
C GLY A 30 -15.90 -15.57 23.25
N ARG A 31 -15.02 -14.94 22.44
CA ARG A 31 -15.31 -14.52 21.07
C ARG A 31 -15.05 -15.65 20.10
N ASP A 32 -15.85 -15.73 19.04
CA ASP A 32 -15.66 -16.71 17.97
C ASP A 32 -14.37 -16.43 17.19
N VAL A 33 -13.44 -17.39 17.20
CA VAL A 33 -12.13 -17.26 16.53
C VAL A 33 -12.27 -17.18 15.03
N PHE A 34 -13.22 -17.92 14.42
CA PHE A 34 -13.45 -17.89 12.99
C PHE A 34 -14.02 -16.53 12.53
N ALA A 35 -14.98 -15.98 13.28
CA ALA A 35 -15.51 -14.65 13.02
C ALA A 35 -14.43 -13.58 13.07
N ARG A 36 -13.57 -13.62 14.10
CA ARG A 36 -12.43 -12.72 14.23
C ARG A 36 -11.44 -12.85 13.06
N LEU A 37 -11.15 -14.06 12.63
CA LEU A 37 -10.27 -14.31 11.50
C LEU A 37 -10.83 -13.69 10.21
N CYS A 38 -12.11 -13.92 9.92
CA CYS A 38 -12.78 -13.33 8.75
C CYS A 38 -12.80 -11.80 8.80
N TYR A 39 -13.06 -11.22 9.96
CA TYR A 39 -13.08 -9.78 10.15
C TYR A 39 -11.69 -9.17 9.99
N ALA A 40 -10.67 -9.75 10.64
CA ALA A 40 -9.28 -9.31 10.52
C ALA A 40 -8.78 -9.41 9.08
N PHE A 41 -9.12 -10.50 8.38
CA PHE A 41 -8.77 -10.68 6.98
C PHE A 41 -9.41 -9.60 6.09
N ASN A 42 -10.68 -9.29 6.31
CA ASN A 42 -11.37 -8.23 5.56
C ASN A 42 -10.70 -6.87 5.77
N ILE A 43 -10.41 -6.50 7.02
CA ILE A 43 -9.73 -5.23 7.32
C ILE A 43 -8.34 -5.20 6.69
N SER A 44 -7.55 -6.27 6.80
CA SER A 44 -6.19 -6.33 6.27
C SER A 44 -6.17 -6.20 4.75
N ILE A 45 -7.05 -6.91 4.04
CA ILE A 45 -7.15 -6.82 2.58
C ILE A 45 -7.64 -5.43 2.14
N SER A 46 -8.67 -4.89 2.80
CA SER A 46 -9.20 -3.55 2.48
C SER A 46 -8.12 -2.48 2.70
N PHE A 47 -7.36 -2.58 3.79
CA PHE A 47 -6.24 -1.69 4.08
C PHE A 47 -5.16 -1.80 3.00
N ALA A 48 -4.69 -3.03 2.72
CA ALA A 48 -3.63 -3.27 1.76
C ALA A 48 -4.01 -2.80 0.34
N LEU A 49 -5.22 -3.09 -0.11
CA LEU A 49 -5.71 -2.65 -1.43
C LEU A 49 -5.81 -1.13 -1.52
N THR A 50 -6.42 -0.50 -0.52
CA THR A 50 -6.58 0.96 -0.49
C THR A 50 -5.22 1.66 -0.47
N LEU A 51 -4.31 1.21 0.40
CA LEU A 51 -2.97 1.77 0.52
C LEU A 51 -2.16 1.58 -0.76
N THR A 52 -2.20 0.37 -1.34
CA THR A 52 -1.50 0.09 -2.61
C THR A 52 -2.00 0.99 -3.73
N LEU A 53 -3.32 1.13 -3.88
CA LEU A 53 -3.91 1.96 -4.92
C LEU A 53 -3.49 3.43 -4.78
N ILE A 54 -3.55 3.99 -3.58
CA ILE A 54 -3.14 5.37 -3.32
C ILE A 54 -1.65 5.56 -3.64
N ASN A 55 -0.79 4.68 -3.14
CA ASN A 55 0.65 4.75 -3.40
C ASN A 55 0.99 4.61 -4.88
N TYR A 56 0.25 3.77 -5.62
CA TYR A 56 0.45 3.61 -7.05
C TYR A 56 0.06 4.87 -7.81
N VAL A 57 -1.08 5.49 -7.47
CA VAL A 57 -1.50 6.75 -8.10
C VAL A 57 -0.44 7.84 -7.86
N ILE A 58 0.00 8.03 -6.63
CA ILE A 58 1.02 9.03 -6.27
C ILE A 58 2.35 8.72 -6.99
N GLY A 59 2.81 7.48 -6.90
CA GLY A 59 4.08 7.04 -7.50
C GLY A 59 4.08 7.17 -9.02
N VAL A 60 2.99 6.82 -9.69
CA VAL A 60 2.84 6.98 -11.15
C VAL A 60 2.88 8.44 -11.55
N LEU A 61 2.17 9.32 -10.84
CA LEU A 61 2.13 10.75 -11.16
C LEU A 61 3.48 11.41 -10.95
N ILE A 62 4.08 11.24 -9.77
CA ILE A 62 5.36 11.88 -9.43
C ILE A 62 6.50 11.22 -10.22
N GLY A 63 6.61 9.89 -10.17
CA GLY A 63 7.68 9.15 -10.85
C GLY A 63 7.60 9.28 -12.36
N GLY A 64 6.40 9.23 -12.93
CA GLY A 64 6.18 9.48 -14.36
C GLY A 64 6.63 10.89 -14.78
N ALA A 65 6.29 11.91 -14.00
CA ALA A 65 6.74 13.27 -14.26
C ALA A 65 8.27 13.40 -14.15
N MET A 66 8.88 12.82 -13.12
CA MET A 66 10.34 12.80 -12.95
C MET A 66 11.04 12.12 -14.14
N GLY A 67 10.58 10.94 -14.54
CA GLY A 67 11.16 10.19 -15.65
C GLY A 67 10.96 10.88 -17.01
N TYR A 68 9.80 11.51 -17.21
CA TYR A 68 9.49 12.19 -18.48
C TYR A 68 10.22 13.52 -18.62
N PHE A 69 10.10 14.43 -17.67
CA PHE A 69 10.73 15.76 -17.76
C PHE A 69 12.23 15.68 -17.54
N GLY A 70 12.69 14.87 -16.58
CA GLY A 70 14.11 14.70 -16.31
C GLY A 70 14.81 15.98 -15.82
N GLY A 71 16.13 16.05 -16.00
CA GLY A 71 16.93 17.25 -15.75
C GLY A 71 16.76 17.85 -14.34
N LYS A 72 16.60 19.18 -14.27
CA LYS A 72 16.46 19.90 -12.98
C LYS A 72 15.21 19.47 -12.20
N PHE A 73 14.10 19.18 -12.88
CA PHE A 73 12.87 18.73 -12.25
C PHE A 73 13.10 17.40 -11.52
N ASP A 74 13.69 16.44 -12.18
CA ASP A 74 14.03 15.14 -11.60
C ASP A 74 15.00 15.28 -10.42
N LEU A 75 16.04 16.10 -10.55
CA LEU A 75 17.01 16.34 -9.49
C LEU A 75 16.37 16.95 -8.23
N ILE A 76 15.48 17.91 -8.37
CA ILE A 76 14.80 18.55 -7.24
C ILE A 76 13.95 17.50 -6.50
N PHE A 77 13.14 16.73 -7.21
CA PHE A 77 12.32 15.69 -6.60
C PHE A 77 13.15 14.59 -5.94
N GLN A 78 14.28 14.18 -6.54
CA GLN A 78 15.20 13.24 -5.91
C GLN A 78 15.74 13.80 -4.58
N ARG A 79 16.16 15.07 -4.52
CA ARG A 79 16.62 15.70 -3.26
C ARG A 79 15.51 15.77 -2.20
N LEU A 80 14.28 16.08 -2.61
CA LEU A 80 13.13 16.04 -1.71
C LEU A 80 12.91 14.63 -1.14
N ILE A 81 12.96 13.60 -1.99
CA ILE A 81 12.82 12.21 -1.57
C ILE A 81 13.98 11.79 -0.65
N GLU A 82 15.21 12.17 -0.95
CA GLU A 82 16.36 11.87 -0.09
C GLU A 82 16.21 12.49 1.31
N VAL A 83 15.83 13.76 1.39
CA VAL A 83 15.55 14.44 2.68
C VAL A 83 14.41 13.73 3.41
N TRP A 84 13.34 13.40 2.71
CA TRP A 84 12.20 12.70 3.29
C TRP A 84 12.59 11.31 3.81
N SER A 85 13.37 10.55 3.03
CA SER A 85 13.83 9.21 3.39
C SER A 85 14.86 9.20 4.53
N SER A 86 15.51 10.33 4.80
CA SER A 86 16.46 10.45 5.93
C SER A 86 15.76 10.53 7.29
N LEU A 87 14.45 10.80 7.32
CA LEU A 87 13.68 10.79 8.55
C LEU A 87 13.51 9.36 9.07
N PRO A 88 13.76 9.11 10.36
CA PRO A 88 13.49 7.79 10.93
C PRO A 88 11.98 7.58 11.06
N MET A 89 11.38 7.04 9.99
CA MET A 89 9.93 6.95 9.81
C MET A 89 9.21 6.22 10.94
N LEU A 90 9.88 5.28 11.60
CA LEU A 90 9.32 4.60 12.76
C LEU A 90 8.99 5.58 13.89
N PHE A 91 9.88 6.56 14.15
CA PHE A 91 9.61 7.61 15.13
C PHE A 91 8.47 8.54 14.70
N VAL A 92 8.40 8.89 13.41
CA VAL A 92 7.30 9.71 12.88
C VAL A 92 5.96 8.99 13.08
N ILE A 93 5.88 7.71 12.80
CA ILE A 93 4.68 6.89 13.01
C ILE A 93 4.29 6.87 14.49
N ILE A 94 5.24 6.61 15.39
CA ILE A 94 4.98 6.56 16.84
C ILE A 94 4.47 7.91 17.34
N ILE A 95 5.11 9.01 16.97
CA ILE A 95 4.73 10.36 17.40
C ILE A 95 3.32 10.69 16.89
N LEU A 96 3.05 10.49 15.61
CA LEU A 96 1.73 10.78 15.05
C LEU A 96 0.63 9.92 15.67
N SER A 97 0.91 8.64 15.93
CA SER A 97 -0.04 7.73 16.57
C SER A 97 -0.30 8.07 18.03
N SER A 98 0.63 8.74 18.71
CA SER A 98 0.44 9.16 20.11
C SER A 98 -0.36 10.46 20.25
N ILE A 99 -0.29 11.33 19.24
CA ILE A 99 -0.98 12.65 19.25
C ILE A 99 -2.39 12.52 18.66
N LEU A 100 -2.55 11.74 17.61
CA LEU A 100 -3.79 11.61 16.86
C LEU A 100 -4.54 10.34 17.29
N LYS A 101 -5.87 10.44 17.37
CA LYS A 101 -6.70 9.28 17.68
C LYS A 101 -6.55 8.22 16.59
N PRO A 102 -6.23 6.96 16.94
CA PRO A 102 -6.10 5.88 15.97
C PRO A 102 -7.39 5.72 15.15
N SER A 103 -7.25 5.76 13.83
CA SER A 103 -8.34 5.52 12.90
C SER A 103 -7.81 4.87 11.63
N PHE A 104 -8.67 4.16 10.91
CA PHE A 104 -8.31 3.53 9.65
C PHE A 104 -7.74 4.52 8.63
N LEU A 105 -8.35 5.70 8.49
CA LEU A 105 -7.89 6.75 7.59
C LEU A 105 -6.55 7.36 8.03
N LEU A 106 -6.33 7.52 9.32
CA LEU A 106 -5.06 8.01 9.85
C LEU A 106 -3.91 7.05 9.51
N LEU A 107 -4.13 5.75 9.71
CA LEU A 107 -3.14 4.72 9.37
C LEU A 107 -2.82 4.73 7.87
N ILE A 108 -3.84 4.79 7.01
CA ILE A 108 -3.63 4.92 5.56
C ILE A 108 -2.78 6.16 5.25
N GLY A 109 -3.11 7.31 5.84
CA GLY A 109 -2.37 8.55 5.63
C GLY A 109 -0.90 8.42 6.02
N ILE A 110 -0.61 7.92 7.22
CA ILE A 110 0.75 7.74 7.72
C ILE A 110 1.54 6.77 6.83
N TYR A 111 0.97 5.61 6.52
CA TYR A 111 1.66 4.62 5.68
C TYR A 111 1.85 5.11 4.23
N THR A 112 0.92 5.89 3.70
CA THR A 112 1.07 6.51 2.38
C THR A 112 2.28 7.44 2.35
N LEU A 113 2.48 8.26 3.38
CA LEU A 113 3.63 9.17 3.48
C LEU A 113 4.98 8.45 3.40
N VAL A 114 5.03 7.18 3.77
CA VAL A 114 6.26 6.37 3.75
C VAL A 114 6.42 5.59 2.45
N ASN A 115 5.35 4.95 1.97
CA ASN A 115 5.44 3.89 0.97
C ASN A 115 5.37 4.38 -0.50
N TRP A 116 4.99 5.63 -0.76
CA TRP A 116 4.88 6.17 -2.12
C TRP A 116 6.21 6.23 -2.89
N ILE A 117 7.34 6.28 -2.18
CA ILE A 117 8.68 6.48 -2.73
C ILE A 117 9.10 5.31 -3.64
N SER A 118 8.89 4.08 -3.19
CA SER A 118 9.28 2.87 -3.94
C SER A 118 8.64 2.83 -5.33
N MET A 119 7.34 3.13 -5.37
CA MET A 119 6.59 3.18 -6.62
C MET A 119 7.02 4.36 -7.49
N THR A 120 7.37 5.49 -6.88
CA THR A 120 7.90 6.67 -7.58
C THR A 120 9.20 6.34 -8.32
N TYR A 121 10.14 5.65 -7.67
CA TYR A 121 11.39 5.25 -8.33
C TYR A 121 11.18 4.23 -9.46
N LEU A 122 10.28 3.28 -9.27
CA LEU A 122 9.94 2.31 -10.30
C LEU A 122 9.38 3.03 -11.54
N MET A 123 8.39 3.89 -11.36
CA MET A 123 7.76 4.62 -12.46
C MET A 123 8.69 5.62 -13.12
N ARG A 124 9.57 6.26 -12.35
CA ARG A 124 10.61 7.13 -12.89
C ARG A 124 11.52 6.36 -13.86
N ALA A 125 11.98 5.17 -13.47
CA ALA A 125 12.84 4.35 -14.32
C ALA A 125 12.12 3.90 -15.60
N GLU A 126 10.86 3.47 -15.48
CA GLU A 126 10.04 3.02 -16.60
C GLU A 126 9.77 4.17 -17.60
N PHE A 127 9.35 5.35 -17.10
CA PHE A 127 9.10 6.50 -17.97
C PHE A 127 10.38 7.01 -18.64
N TYR A 128 11.51 6.98 -17.93
CA TYR A 128 12.80 7.33 -18.52
C TYR A 128 13.17 6.38 -19.65
N ARG A 129 12.97 5.06 -19.44
CA ARG A 129 13.22 4.04 -20.46
C ARG A 129 12.30 4.19 -21.66
N GLU A 130 10.99 4.34 -21.44
CA GLU A 130 10.01 4.43 -22.51
C GLU A 130 10.11 5.73 -23.28
N LYS A 131 10.50 6.84 -22.65
CA LYS A 131 10.74 8.12 -23.32
C LYS A 131 11.78 8.04 -24.44
N SER A 132 12.76 7.16 -24.32
CA SER A 132 13.82 6.96 -25.32
C SER A 132 13.39 6.14 -26.55
N ARG A 133 12.17 5.61 -26.56
CA ARG A 133 11.66 4.78 -27.65
C ARG A 133 11.28 5.58 -28.88
N ALA A 134 11.46 4.98 -30.06
CA ALA A 134 11.18 5.62 -31.35
C ALA A 134 9.74 6.09 -31.51
N TYR A 135 8.75 5.38 -30.94
CA TYR A 135 7.35 5.77 -31.01
C TYR A 135 7.07 7.10 -30.30
N VAL A 136 7.80 7.39 -29.21
CA VAL A 136 7.68 8.66 -28.46
C VAL A 136 8.22 9.81 -29.33
N ALA A 137 9.40 9.62 -29.94
CA ALA A 137 9.96 10.61 -30.87
C ALA A 137 9.03 10.89 -32.06
N ALA A 138 8.43 9.84 -32.66
CA ALA A 138 7.44 9.95 -33.70
C ALA A 138 6.20 10.74 -33.27
N ALA A 139 5.65 10.45 -32.07
CA ALA A 139 4.48 11.16 -31.54
C ALA A 139 4.77 12.68 -31.35
N LEU A 140 5.96 13.01 -30.82
CA LEU A 140 6.37 14.38 -30.62
C LEU A 140 6.59 15.10 -31.96
N SER A 141 7.18 14.42 -32.97
CA SER A 141 7.37 14.96 -34.32
C SER A 141 6.04 15.23 -35.05
N MET A 142 4.98 14.47 -34.68
CA MET A 142 3.62 14.73 -35.16
C MET A 142 2.91 15.87 -34.40
N GLY A 143 3.61 16.61 -33.51
CA GLY A 143 3.07 17.75 -32.79
C GLY A 143 2.17 17.37 -31.60
N GLN A 144 2.24 16.15 -31.10
CA GLN A 144 1.46 15.78 -29.91
C GLN A 144 2.03 16.47 -28.66
N SER A 145 1.12 16.93 -27.79
CA SER A 145 1.52 17.55 -26.51
C SER A 145 2.17 16.55 -25.55
N ASN A 146 3.06 17.02 -24.69
CA ASN A 146 3.76 16.21 -23.70
C ASN A 146 2.80 15.39 -22.82
N PHE A 147 1.70 16.00 -22.35
CA PHE A 147 0.69 15.28 -21.55
C PHE A 147 0.06 14.13 -22.32
N LYS A 148 -0.29 14.37 -23.60
CA LYS A 148 -0.85 13.32 -24.45
C LYS A 148 0.13 12.18 -24.68
N VAL A 149 1.41 12.50 -24.88
CA VAL A 149 2.48 11.50 -25.04
C VAL A 149 2.66 10.71 -23.73
N MET A 150 2.72 11.38 -22.59
CA MET A 150 2.84 10.71 -21.28
C MET A 150 1.69 9.74 -21.00
N PHE A 151 0.45 10.22 -21.10
CA PHE A 151 -0.72 9.42 -20.67
C PHE A 151 -1.22 8.45 -21.73
N LYS A 152 -1.09 8.76 -23.01
CA LYS A 152 -1.62 7.92 -24.09
C LYS A 152 -0.60 6.92 -24.64
N HIS A 153 0.69 7.25 -24.60
CA HIS A 153 1.72 6.42 -25.21
C HIS A 153 2.68 5.79 -24.19
N ILE A 154 3.22 6.57 -23.24
CA ILE A 154 4.20 6.06 -22.29
C ILE A 154 3.52 5.27 -21.15
N LEU A 155 2.54 5.86 -20.49
CA LEU A 155 1.90 5.24 -19.34
C LEU A 155 1.35 3.82 -19.62
N PRO A 156 0.60 3.57 -20.71
CA PRO A 156 0.11 2.22 -20.98
C PRO A 156 1.22 1.17 -21.13
N ASN A 157 2.34 1.55 -21.76
CA ASN A 157 3.49 0.65 -21.92
C ASN A 157 4.27 0.46 -20.61
N SER A 158 4.22 1.44 -19.71
CA SER A 158 4.84 1.39 -18.39
C SER A 158 3.97 0.66 -17.34
N LEU A 159 2.74 0.27 -17.67
CA LEU A 159 1.86 -0.43 -16.72
C LEU A 159 2.24 -1.90 -16.49
N VAL A 160 2.98 -2.53 -17.41
CA VAL A 160 3.34 -3.95 -17.28
C VAL A 160 4.07 -4.25 -15.97
N PRO A 161 5.14 -3.54 -15.58
CA PRO A 161 5.76 -3.74 -14.27
C PRO A 161 4.80 -3.47 -13.11
N ILE A 162 3.94 -2.44 -13.21
CA ILE A 162 2.95 -2.11 -12.18
C ILE A 162 2.04 -3.29 -11.91
N ILE A 163 1.44 -3.85 -12.97
CA ILE A 163 0.53 -4.99 -12.86
C ILE A 163 1.25 -6.21 -12.28
N THR A 164 2.50 -6.43 -12.67
CA THR A 164 3.31 -7.54 -12.17
C THR A 164 3.64 -7.39 -10.68
N TYR A 165 3.98 -6.18 -10.22
CA TYR A 165 4.33 -5.93 -8.82
C TYR A 165 3.12 -5.75 -7.89
N PHE A 166 1.93 -5.46 -8.43
CA PHE A 166 0.73 -5.21 -7.63
C PHE A 166 0.40 -6.34 -6.63
N PRO A 167 0.32 -7.62 -7.03
CA PRO A 167 0.04 -8.69 -6.08
C PRO A 167 1.07 -8.77 -4.95
N PHE A 168 2.34 -8.60 -5.26
CA PHE A 168 3.43 -8.63 -4.27
C PHE A 168 3.33 -7.47 -3.28
N ALA A 169 2.96 -6.27 -3.76
CA ALA A 169 2.74 -5.12 -2.89
C ALA A 169 1.57 -5.35 -1.92
N VAL A 170 0.46 -5.90 -2.41
CA VAL A 170 -0.70 -6.23 -1.56
C VAL A 170 -0.33 -7.26 -0.51
N VAL A 171 0.39 -8.32 -0.89
CA VAL A 171 0.85 -9.37 0.04
C VAL A 171 1.80 -8.78 1.09
N ALA A 172 2.80 -7.99 0.68
CA ALA A 172 3.75 -7.37 1.60
C ALA A 172 3.06 -6.48 2.64
N LEU A 173 2.10 -5.66 2.21
CA LEU A 173 1.34 -4.78 3.11
C LEU A 173 0.36 -5.54 4.00
N SER A 174 -0.20 -6.65 3.54
CA SER A 174 -1.06 -7.53 4.34
C SER A 174 -0.27 -8.29 5.40
N LEU A 175 0.94 -8.78 5.08
CA LEU A 175 1.78 -9.55 5.99
C LEU A 175 2.33 -8.73 7.16
N ILE A 176 2.55 -7.42 6.98
CA ILE A 176 2.98 -6.53 8.07
C ILE A 176 1.99 -6.57 9.25
N HIS A 177 0.70 -6.72 8.97
CA HIS A 177 -0.32 -6.81 10.02
C HIS A 177 -0.51 -8.21 10.61
N ILE A 178 -0.09 -9.26 9.91
CA ILE A 178 -0.27 -10.65 10.36
C ILE A 178 0.94 -11.15 11.17
N SER A 179 2.15 -10.67 10.90
CA SER A 179 3.37 -11.18 11.53
C SER A 179 3.70 -10.55 12.88
N GLU A 180 3.13 -9.42 13.23
CA GLU A 180 3.39 -8.75 14.52
C GLU A 180 2.75 -9.39 15.75
N PRO A 181 1.54 -9.99 15.74
CA PRO A 181 0.93 -10.55 16.94
C PRO A 181 1.65 -11.77 17.50
N THR A 182 2.44 -12.47 16.70
CA THR A 182 3.09 -13.72 17.12
C THR A 182 4.41 -13.52 17.87
N ARG A 183 5.00 -12.33 17.84
CA ARG A 183 6.24 -12.03 18.58
C ARG A 183 6.04 -11.66 20.04
N GLN A 184 4.84 -11.31 20.48
CA GLN A 184 4.59 -10.86 21.86
C GLN A 184 4.33 -11.99 22.87
N HIS A 185 4.33 -13.25 22.45
CA HIS A 185 4.05 -14.38 23.37
C HIS A 185 5.28 -15.20 23.80
N TRP A 186 6.51 -14.76 23.50
CA TRP A 186 7.74 -15.49 23.85
C TRP A 186 8.71 -14.69 24.75
N ILE A 187 8.19 -13.78 25.59
CA ILE A 187 8.96 -13.19 26.71
C ILE A 187 8.20 -13.39 28.01
#